data_2fe2e49d65b4e648c06df3457c4c1fd4
#
_entry.id   2fe2e49d65b4e648c06df3457c4c1fd4
#
_cell.length_a   1.000
_cell.length_b   1.000
_cell.length_c   1.000
_cell.angle_alpha   90.00
_cell.angle_beta   90.00
_cell.angle_gamma   90.00
#
_symmetry.space_group_name_H-M   'P 1'
#
loop_
_entity.id
_entity.type
_entity.pdbx_description
1 polymer ?
#
loop_
_entity_poly.entity_id
_entity_poly.type
_entity_poly.pdbx_seq_one_letter_code
_entity_poly.pdbx_strand_id
1 'polypeptide(L)'
;LTFNLSPKIDLTLTPNYYFSERNQGTETSRKLRDRYYNYTLSAKSNIALTESKKLSLSGAFDRYDKFNYFPLLKEKEKNYENTIWRAGMQYNQSLWEKHSLVAGAEIFSDELLSFRFDNTGTEAKENAQNYTAFTQQEWALSSAFTLVTGARIDYHSLFKEHFTYRLSGMFKVEQFTFRGGFSTGFRSPTLKELYTNWFHPWGGGFQIMGNKDLKPETSNNLNLSVDFDSKKVNITAMTQLSSVRDKIAFRWTAASDTIRYVNFNGNTEIVSSEISATYHPTKAFRFKGSYAYYYISNSTGENRPHTFTVKAEYIPKRDALYIPNVVLSGKYVSATRIHDTDSNNNELYTYYEPYSIWHLQLFSKLPYHLTFTAGIDNLFDYVTKTTSFYSSISPGRTYLIGLKWAY
;
A
#
# COMPACT_ATOMS: atom_id res chain seq x y z
N LEU A 1 -18.02 -9.75 -14.63
CA LEU A 1 -18.85 -9.94 -15.81
C LEU A 1 -18.47 -8.89 -16.85
N THR A 2 -18.10 -9.34 -18.05
CA THR A 2 -17.77 -8.43 -19.15
C THR A 2 -18.76 -8.66 -20.30
N PHE A 3 -19.33 -7.58 -20.78
CA PHE A 3 -20.30 -7.56 -21.86
C PHE A 3 -19.73 -6.73 -23.03
N ASN A 4 -19.65 -7.31 -24.20
CA ASN A 4 -19.33 -6.59 -25.44
C ASN A 4 -20.63 -6.06 -26.04
N LEU A 5 -21.00 -4.81 -25.70
CA LEU A 5 -22.24 -4.19 -26.16
C LEU A 5 -22.21 -3.87 -27.66
N SER A 6 -21.01 -3.60 -28.19
CA SER A 6 -20.74 -3.44 -29.62
C SER A 6 -19.24 -3.63 -29.89
N PRO A 7 -18.76 -3.70 -31.14
CA PRO A 7 -17.31 -3.75 -31.44
C PRO A 7 -16.50 -2.59 -30.87
N LYS A 8 -17.15 -1.51 -30.45
CA LYS A 8 -16.53 -0.29 -29.91
C LYS A 8 -16.80 -0.05 -28.44
N ILE A 9 -17.68 -0.82 -27.82
CA ILE A 9 -18.15 -0.56 -26.45
C ILE A 9 -18.12 -1.86 -25.66
N ASP A 10 -17.31 -1.90 -24.60
CA ASP A 10 -17.38 -2.92 -23.57
C ASP A 10 -17.96 -2.35 -22.27
N LEU A 11 -18.54 -3.21 -21.47
CA LEU A 11 -19.01 -2.92 -20.12
C LEU A 11 -18.55 -4.05 -19.19
N THR A 12 -17.79 -3.71 -18.18
CA THR A 12 -17.38 -4.64 -17.12
C THR A 12 -18.09 -4.29 -15.82
N LEU A 13 -18.81 -5.24 -15.25
CA LEU A 13 -19.44 -5.15 -13.93
C LEU A 13 -18.72 -6.10 -12.97
N THR A 14 -18.34 -5.58 -11.82
CA THR A 14 -17.66 -6.36 -10.76
C THR A 14 -18.39 -6.18 -9.45
N PRO A 15 -19.42 -7.00 -9.17
CA PRO A 15 -20.01 -7.09 -7.84
C PRO A 15 -19.09 -7.90 -6.92
N ASN A 16 -18.98 -7.50 -5.67
CA ASN A 16 -18.33 -8.26 -4.62
C ASN A 16 -19.12 -8.14 -3.32
N TYR A 17 -19.21 -9.26 -2.61
CA TYR A 17 -19.80 -9.33 -1.28
C TYR A 17 -18.85 -10.09 -0.37
N TYR A 18 -18.59 -9.53 0.80
CA TYR A 18 -17.77 -10.16 1.84
C TYR A 18 -18.51 -10.13 3.17
N PHE A 19 -18.46 -11.25 3.86
CA PHE A 19 -18.94 -11.38 5.23
C PHE A 19 -17.86 -12.02 6.09
N SER A 20 -17.68 -11.53 7.30
CA SER A 20 -16.81 -12.15 8.31
C SER A 20 -17.42 -11.98 9.69
N GLU A 21 -17.26 -12.98 10.51
CA GLU A 21 -17.58 -12.94 11.94
C GLU A 21 -16.30 -13.25 12.74
N ARG A 22 -15.95 -12.40 13.67
CA ARG A 22 -14.79 -12.56 14.55
C ARG A 22 -15.25 -12.85 15.97
N ASN A 23 -14.73 -13.92 16.54
CA ASN A 23 -14.92 -14.29 17.93
C ASN A 23 -13.78 -13.73 18.79
N GLN A 24 -14.11 -13.18 19.96
CA GLN A 24 -13.15 -12.61 20.90
C GLN A 24 -12.89 -13.54 22.10
N GLY A 25 -12.55 -14.82 21.87
CA GLY A 25 -12.38 -15.84 22.90
C GLY A 25 -13.68 -16.54 23.28
N THR A 26 -13.59 -17.63 24.06
CA THR A 26 -14.73 -18.56 24.27
C THR A 26 -15.86 -17.98 25.10
N GLU A 27 -15.56 -17.31 26.20
CA GLU A 27 -16.61 -16.72 27.07
C GLU A 27 -17.20 -15.42 26.51
N THR A 28 -16.33 -14.54 25.99
CA THR A 28 -16.76 -13.27 25.39
C THR A 28 -17.55 -13.52 24.10
N SER A 29 -17.18 -14.54 23.33
CA SER A 29 -17.90 -14.90 22.07
C SER A 29 -19.31 -15.38 22.27
N ARG A 30 -19.67 -15.84 23.45
CA ARG A 30 -21.05 -16.18 23.79
C ARG A 30 -21.93 -14.93 23.93
N LYS A 31 -21.32 -13.82 24.35
CA LYS A 31 -22.01 -12.55 24.65
C LYS A 31 -21.91 -11.55 23.52
N LEU A 32 -20.76 -11.47 22.87
CA LEU A 32 -20.45 -10.45 21.86
C LEU A 32 -19.56 -11.02 20.75
N ARG A 33 -19.90 -10.74 19.50
CA ARG A 33 -19.11 -11.03 18.30
C ARG A 33 -19.09 -9.82 17.39
N ASP A 34 -17.98 -9.61 16.69
CA ASP A 34 -17.91 -8.61 15.65
C ASP A 34 -18.36 -9.22 14.31
N ARG A 35 -19.30 -8.59 13.63
CA ARG A 35 -19.74 -8.92 12.27
C ARG A 35 -19.38 -7.82 11.31
N TYR A 36 -18.82 -8.22 10.17
CA TYR A 36 -18.37 -7.34 9.12
C TYR A 36 -19.06 -7.69 7.81
N TYR A 37 -19.58 -6.68 7.13
CA TYR A 37 -20.18 -6.81 5.81
C TYR A 37 -19.52 -5.81 4.89
N ASN A 38 -19.15 -6.22 3.69
CA ASN A 38 -18.72 -5.32 2.64
C ASN A 38 -19.48 -5.61 1.36
N TYR A 39 -20.02 -4.57 0.76
CA TYR A 39 -20.76 -4.59 -0.49
C TYR A 39 -20.04 -3.67 -1.47
N THR A 40 -19.48 -4.21 -2.54
CA THR A 40 -18.82 -3.44 -3.57
C THR A 40 -19.49 -3.71 -4.91
N LEU A 41 -19.79 -2.64 -5.64
CA LEU A 41 -20.21 -2.71 -7.03
C LEU A 41 -19.37 -1.73 -7.83
N SER A 42 -18.63 -2.22 -8.82
CA SER A 42 -17.96 -1.35 -9.77
C SER A 42 -18.42 -1.64 -11.19
N ALA A 43 -18.50 -0.57 -11.98
CA ALA A 43 -18.82 -0.59 -13.39
C ALA A 43 -17.76 0.19 -14.15
N LYS A 44 -17.28 -0.36 -15.26
CA LYS A 44 -16.36 0.31 -16.17
C LYS A 44 -16.78 0.04 -17.60
N SER A 45 -16.88 1.11 -18.40
CA SER A 45 -17.12 1.02 -19.84
C SER A 45 -15.97 1.68 -20.58
N ASN A 46 -15.45 1.00 -21.59
CA ASN A 46 -14.48 1.56 -22.51
C ASN A 46 -15.16 1.72 -23.87
N ILE A 47 -15.04 2.91 -24.43
CA ILE A 47 -15.66 3.33 -25.68
C ILE A 47 -14.55 3.70 -26.66
N ALA A 48 -14.38 2.93 -27.71
CA ALA A 48 -13.48 3.25 -28.82
C ALA A 48 -14.15 4.29 -29.73
N LEU A 49 -13.81 5.56 -29.57
CA LEU A 49 -14.35 6.64 -30.42
C LEU A 49 -13.78 6.56 -31.83
N THR A 50 -12.45 6.34 -31.91
CA THR A 50 -11.71 6.05 -33.14
C THR A 50 -10.59 5.08 -32.81
N GLU A 51 -9.76 4.67 -33.78
CA GLU A 51 -8.57 3.85 -33.53
C GLU A 51 -7.58 4.51 -32.57
N SER A 52 -7.47 5.84 -32.56
CA SER A 52 -6.54 6.61 -31.72
C SER A 52 -7.19 7.26 -30.50
N LYS A 53 -8.52 7.16 -30.32
CA LYS A 53 -9.26 7.85 -29.25
C LYS A 53 -10.13 6.90 -28.48
N LYS A 54 -9.98 6.88 -27.15
CA LYS A 54 -10.78 6.06 -26.22
C LYS A 54 -11.34 6.92 -25.09
N LEU A 55 -12.59 6.69 -24.75
CA LEU A 55 -13.24 7.23 -23.57
C LEU A 55 -13.52 6.08 -22.60
N SER A 56 -13.07 6.21 -21.35
CA SER A 56 -13.40 5.28 -20.29
C SER A 56 -14.30 5.97 -19.28
N LEU A 57 -15.42 5.33 -18.96
CA LEU A 57 -16.33 5.75 -17.90
C LEU A 57 -16.26 4.73 -16.77
N SER A 58 -16.20 5.18 -15.53
CA SER A 58 -16.14 4.31 -14.37
C SER A 58 -17.06 4.81 -13.27
N GLY A 59 -17.65 3.87 -12.54
CA GLY A 59 -18.41 4.12 -11.33
C GLY A 59 -18.10 3.04 -10.30
N ALA A 60 -18.03 3.39 -9.03
CA ALA A 60 -17.88 2.44 -7.96
C ALA A 60 -18.71 2.87 -6.74
N PHE A 61 -19.30 1.89 -6.11
CA PHE A 61 -19.95 1.98 -4.82
C PHE A 61 -19.31 0.96 -3.90
N ASP A 62 -18.90 1.39 -2.71
CA ASP A 62 -18.39 0.52 -1.65
C ASP A 62 -19.10 0.88 -0.35
N ARG A 63 -19.59 -0.12 0.35
CA ARG A 63 -20.17 0.03 1.67
C ARG A 63 -19.64 -1.03 2.61
N TYR A 64 -19.04 -0.59 3.68
CA TYR A 64 -18.53 -1.42 4.75
C TYR A 64 -19.27 -1.15 6.05
N ASP A 65 -19.94 -2.19 6.58
CA ASP A 65 -20.69 -2.14 7.84
C ASP A 65 -19.98 -3.01 8.89
N LYS A 66 -19.85 -2.50 10.12
CA LYS A 66 -19.46 -3.27 11.29
C LYS A 66 -20.59 -3.26 12.31
N PHE A 67 -20.89 -4.43 12.87
CA PHE A 67 -21.89 -4.62 13.91
C PHE A 67 -21.28 -5.33 15.12
N ASN A 68 -21.72 -4.95 16.30
CA ASN A 68 -21.71 -5.77 17.49
C ASN A 68 -22.90 -6.74 17.39
N TYR A 69 -22.63 -8.04 17.43
CA TYR A 69 -23.67 -9.06 17.45
C TYR A 69 -23.72 -9.73 18.83
N PHE A 70 -24.89 -9.76 19.43
CA PHE A 70 -25.18 -10.35 20.74
C PHE A 70 -25.88 -11.70 20.55
N PRO A 71 -25.15 -12.83 20.55
CA PRO A 71 -25.70 -14.14 20.20
C PRO A 71 -26.86 -14.59 21.10
N LEU A 72 -26.80 -14.26 22.38
CA LEU A 72 -27.84 -14.64 23.35
C LEU A 72 -29.17 -13.91 23.11
N LEU A 73 -29.11 -12.65 22.67
CA LEU A 73 -30.28 -11.82 22.37
C LEU A 73 -30.71 -11.96 20.91
N LYS A 74 -29.85 -12.52 20.05
CA LYS A 74 -30.00 -12.55 18.58
C LYS A 74 -30.14 -11.15 17.96
N GLU A 75 -29.58 -10.14 18.63
CA GLU A 75 -29.61 -8.73 18.23
C GLU A 75 -28.26 -8.29 17.63
N LYS A 76 -28.30 -7.25 16.83
CA LYS A 76 -27.12 -6.60 16.30
C LYS A 76 -27.24 -5.10 16.39
N GLU A 77 -26.16 -4.45 16.79
CA GLU A 77 -26.01 -3.01 16.90
C GLU A 77 -24.94 -2.57 15.89
N LYS A 78 -25.31 -1.63 15.01
CA LYS A 78 -24.35 -1.06 14.07
C LYS A 78 -23.48 -0.05 14.83
N ASN A 79 -22.16 -0.16 14.70
CA ASN A 79 -21.23 0.77 15.33
C ASN A 79 -20.29 1.46 14.33
N TYR A 80 -20.34 1.04 13.06
CA TYR A 80 -19.54 1.65 12.01
C TYR A 80 -20.17 1.39 10.65
N GLU A 81 -20.23 2.42 9.82
CA GLU A 81 -20.61 2.35 8.42
C GLU A 81 -19.73 3.31 7.63
N ASN A 82 -19.07 2.82 6.60
CA ASN A 82 -18.37 3.67 5.65
C ASN A 82 -18.96 3.44 4.26
N THR A 83 -19.44 4.50 3.64
CA THR A 83 -20.01 4.48 2.29
C THR A 83 -19.19 5.37 1.39
N ILE A 84 -18.67 4.79 0.30
CA ILE A 84 -17.85 5.46 -0.69
C ILE A 84 -18.53 5.39 -2.05
N TRP A 85 -18.61 6.55 -2.71
CA TRP A 85 -18.99 6.69 -4.10
C TRP A 85 -17.85 7.27 -4.90
N ARG A 86 -17.64 6.72 -6.07
CA ARG A 86 -16.69 7.26 -7.04
C ARG A 86 -17.29 7.20 -8.44
N ALA A 87 -17.18 8.30 -9.19
CA ALA A 87 -17.49 8.34 -10.60
C ALA A 87 -16.37 9.05 -11.32
N GLY A 88 -16.00 8.54 -12.49
CA GLY A 88 -14.88 9.10 -13.25
C GLY A 88 -15.04 8.92 -14.74
N MET A 89 -14.46 9.86 -15.48
CA MET A 89 -14.28 9.76 -16.91
C MET A 89 -12.83 10.05 -17.28
N GLN A 90 -12.31 9.30 -18.25
CA GLN A 90 -10.96 9.45 -18.76
C GLN A 90 -10.96 9.36 -20.28
N TYR A 91 -10.42 10.36 -20.91
CA TYR A 91 -10.16 10.41 -22.33
C TYR A 91 -8.70 10.11 -22.60
N ASN A 92 -8.42 9.20 -23.53
CA ASN A 92 -7.08 8.84 -23.99
C ASN A 92 -7.01 9.06 -25.49
N GLN A 93 -5.95 9.73 -25.94
CA GLN A 93 -5.70 9.98 -27.35
C GLN A 93 -4.22 9.74 -27.68
N SER A 94 -3.97 8.96 -28.73
CA SER A 94 -2.65 8.90 -29.37
C SER A 94 -2.57 10.03 -30.40
N LEU A 95 -1.50 10.84 -30.29
CA LEU A 95 -1.23 12.00 -31.15
C LEU A 95 0.01 11.71 -31.99
N TRP A 96 -0.10 11.83 -33.31
CA TRP A 96 1.02 11.70 -34.28
C TRP A 96 1.92 10.47 -34.03
N GLU A 97 1.33 9.32 -33.68
CA GLU A 97 1.99 8.02 -33.45
C GLU A 97 3.03 7.99 -32.30
N LYS A 98 3.50 9.13 -31.81
CA LYS A 98 4.60 9.25 -30.84
C LYS A 98 4.24 9.97 -29.54
N HIS A 99 3.05 10.53 -29.46
CA HIS A 99 2.60 11.28 -28.30
C HIS A 99 1.29 10.74 -27.77
N SER A 100 1.09 10.80 -26.49
CA SER A 100 -0.18 10.42 -25.90
C SER A 100 -0.70 11.51 -24.96
N LEU A 101 -2.02 11.69 -24.98
CA LEU A 101 -2.76 12.57 -24.08
C LEU A 101 -3.72 11.73 -23.27
N VAL A 102 -3.70 11.93 -21.97
CA VAL A 102 -4.71 11.45 -21.02
C VAL A 102 -5.30 12.68 -20.34
N ALA A 103 -6.64 12.82 -20.35
CA ALA A 103 -7.34 13.85 -19.60
C ALA A 103 -8.56 13.23 -18.94
N GLY A 104 -8.92 13.70 -17.74
CA GLY A 104 -10.06 13.12 -17.05
C GLY A 104 -10.58 13.98 -15.91
N ALA A 105 -11.72 13.54 -15.39
CA ALA A 105 -12.34 14.09 -14.19
C ALA A 105 -12.86 12.96 -13.30
N GLU A 106 -12.84 13.17 -11.99
CA GLU A 106 -13.32 12.24 -10.99
C GLU A 106 -14.11 12.97 -9.91
N ILE A 107 -15.16 12.34 -9.42
CA ILE A 107 -15.88 12.73 -8.21
C ILE A 107 -15.72 11.59 -7.22
N PHE A 108 -15.34 11.93 -6.00
CA PHE A 108 -15.20 11.01 -4.88
C PHE A 108 -16.00 11.53 -3.69
N SER A 109 -16.77 10.66 -3.04
CA SER A 109 -17.52 10.97 -1.82
C SER A 109 -17.24 9.90 -0.79
N ASP A 110 -16.84 10.31 0.40
CA ASP A 110 -16.62 9.48 1.58
C ASP A 110 -17.60 9.91 2.67
N GLU A 111 -18.40 8.96 3.16
CA GLU A 111 -19.36 9.14 4.21
C GLU A 111 -19.09 8.11 5.30
N LEU A 112 -18.87 8.56 6.52
CA LEU A 112 -18.49 7.72 7.65
C LEU A 112 -19.39 7.98 8.86
N LEU A 113 -20.07 6.92 9.30
CA LEU A 113 -20.78 6.84 10.57
C LEU A 113 -19.92 6.02 11.54
N SER A 114 -19.67 6.57 12.74
CA SER A 114 -18.86 5.88 13.74
C SER A 114 -19.26 6.27 15.15
N PHE A 115 -19.39 5.28 16.04
CA PHE A 115 -19.54 5.50 17.48
C PHE A 115 -18.32 6.20 18.10
N ARG A 116 -17.20 6.25 17.38
CA ARG A 116 -15.96 6.91 17.84
C ARG A 116 -15.91 8.40 17.56
N PHE A 117 -16.95 8.98 16.97
CA PHE A 117 -17.04 10.40 16.70
C PHE A 117 -17.71 11.19 17.84
N ASP A 118 -18.34 10.48 18.77
CA ASP A 118 -18.97 11.09 19.93
C ASP A 118 -18.56 10.34 21.22
N ASN A 119 -18.05 11.07 22.19
CA ASN A 119 -17.63 10.52 23.49
C ASN A 119 -18.79 9.97 24.33
N THR A 120 -20.03 10.28 23.96
CA THR A 120 -21.25 9.75 24.61
C THR A 120 -21.60 8.34 24.12
N GLY A 121 -20.89 7.82 23.12
CA GLY A 121 -21.20 6.54 22.46
C GLY A 121 -22.33 6.61 21.46
N THR A 122 -22.85 7.83 21.18
CA THR A 122 -23.85 8.05 20.14
C THR A 122 -23.16 7.97 18.76
N GLU A 123 -23.86 7.37 17.79
CA GLU A 123 -23.35 7.36 16.43
C GLU A 123 -23.40 8.75 15.80
N ALA A 124 -22.26 9.22 15.32
CA ALA A 124 -22.18 10.45 14.54
C ALA A 124 -21.74 10.16 13.11
N LYS A 125 -22.22 10.96 12.18
CA LYS A 125 -22.02 10.81 10.75
C LYS A 125 -21.36 12.05 10.18
N GLU A 126 -20.25 11.84 9.47
CA GLU A 126 -19.48 12.90 8.81
C GLU A 126 -19.24 12.53 7.34
N ASN A 127 -19.02 13.52 6.49
CA ASN A 127 -18.78 13.30 5.08
C ASN A 127 -17.77 14.28 4.49
N ALA A 128 -17.13 13.86 3.40
CA ALA A 128 -16.26 14.70 2.59
C ALA A 128 -16.39 14.34 1.12
N GLN A 129 -16.21 15.31 0.25
CA GLN A 129 -16.27 15.16 -1.20
C GLN A 129 -15.01 15.74 -1.82
N ASN A 130 -14.54 15.10 -2.90
CA ASN A 130 -13.42 15.58 -3.71
C ASN A 130 -13.79 15.55 -5.19
N TYR A 131 -13.56 16.66 -5.88
CA TYR A 131 -13.76 16.84 -7.29
C TYR A 131 -12.40 17.05 -7.93
N THR A 132 -12.07 16.25 -8.93
CA THR A 132 -10.76 16.24 -9.55
C THR A 132 -10.86 16.48 -11.04
N ALA A 133 -9.95 17.28 -11.59
CA ALA A 133 -9.64 17.29 -13.01
C ALA A 133 -8.13 17.12 -13.20
N PHE A 134 -7.74 16.35 -14.23
CA PHE A 134 -6.34 16.07 -14.49
C PHE A 134 -6.04 15.93 -15.98
N THR A 135 -4.78 16.19 -16.32
CA THR A 135 -4.23 15.91 -17.65
C THR A 135 -2.81 15.38 -17.52
N GLN A 136 -2.44 14.49 -18.41
CA GLN A 136 -1.07 14.01 -18.56
C GLN A 136 -0.74 13.87 -20.04
N GLN A 137 0.44 14.27 -20.41
CA GLN A 137 0.97 14.15 -21.76
C GLN A 137 2.29 13.40 -21.74
N GLU A 138 2.47 12.50 -22.68
CA GLU A 138 3.72 11.81 -22.95
C GLU A 138 4.20 12.22 -24.34
N TRP A 139 5.44 12.68 -24.42
CA TRP A 139 6.10 13.21 -25.57
C TRP A 139 7.32 12.34 -25.89
N ALA A 140 7.24 11.50 -26.91
CA ALA A 140 8.41 10.81 -27.45
C ALA A 140 9.18 11.79 -28.36
N LEU A 141 10.05 12.62 -27.73
CA LEU A 141 10.79 13.69 -28.41
C LEU A 141 11.86 13.16 -29.36
N SER A 142 12.38 11.96 -29.08
CA SER A 142 13.24 11.20 -29.98
C SER A 142 13.10 9.70 -29.71
N SER A 143 13.80 8.86 -30.46
CA SER A 143 13.88 7.42 -30.18
C SER A 143 14.54 7.10 -28.82
N ALA A 144 15.35 8.03 -28.30
CA ALA A 144 16.08 7.90 -27.04
C ALA A 144 15.45 8.66 -25.89
N PHE A 145 14.64 9.70 -26.13
CA PHE A 145 14.16 10.59 -25.09
C PHE A 145 12.64 10.73 -25.06
N THR A 146 12.05 10.42 -23.91
CA THR A 146 10.62 10.59 -23.63
C THR A 146 10.45 11.54 -22.44
N LEU A 147 9.52 12.50 -22.58
CA LEU A 147 9.13 13.45 -21.53
C LEU A 147 7.68 13.18 -21.15
N VAL A 148 7.38 13.18 -19.85
CA VAL A 148 6.02 13.09 -19.31
C VAL A 148 5.74 14.33 -18.47
N THR A 149 4.65 15.02 -18.81
CA THR A 149 4.13 16.17 -18.04
C THR A 149 2.74 15.86 -17.54
N GLY A 150 2.39 16.32 -16.35
CA GLY A 150 1.05 16.13 -15.82
C GLY A 150 0.67 17.25 -14.86
N ALA A 151 -0.62 17.56 -14.84
CA ALA A 151 -1.21 18.52 -13.92
C ALA A 151 -2.55 17.99 -13.41
N ARG A 152 -2.86 18.29 -12.16
CA ARG A 152 -4.09 17.88 -11.48
C ARG A 152 -4.55 19.00 -10.56
N ILE A 153 -5.83 19.27 -10.56
CA ILE A 153 -6.51 20.13 -9.60
C ILE A 153 -7.56 19.32 -8.85
N ASP A 154 -7.56 19.43 -7.55
CA ASP A 154 -8.53 18.83 -6.64
C ASP A 154 -9.27 19.96 -5.92
N TYR A 155 -10.60 19.86 -5.83
CA TYR A 155 -11.42 20.67 -4.96
C TYR A 155 -12.04 19.77 -3.89
N HIS A 156 -11.56 19.92 -2.66
CA HIS A 156 -12.05 19.16 -1.51
C HIS A 156 -13.07 19.99 -0.71
N SER A 157 -14.22 19.41 -0.36
CA SER A 157 -15.30 20.12 0.32
C SER A 157 -14.87 20.85 1.60
N LEU A 158 -13.91 20.27 2.35
CA LEU A 158 -13.39 20.83 3.60
C LEU A 158 -12.11 21.66 3.39
N PHE A 159 -11.24 21.27 2.45
CA PHE A 159 -9.89 21.84 2.31
C PHE A 159 -9.67 22.67 1.05
N LYS A 160 -10.71 22.85 0.22
CA LYS A 160 -10.73 23.71 -0.97
C LYS A 160 -9.79 23.21 -2.08
N GLU A 161 -9.17 24.13 -2.82
CA GLU A 161 -8.41 23.84 -4.02
C GLU A 161 -6.98 23.43 -3.72
N HIS A 162 -6.51 22.37 -4.43
CA HIS A 162 -5.14 21.91 -4.39
C HIS A 162 -4.67 21.59 -5.80
N PHE A 163 -3.52 22.16 -6.16
CA PHE A 163 -2.89 21.92 -7.45
C PHE A 163 -1.63 21.07 -7.27
N THR A 164 -1.51 20.03 -8.07
CA THR A 164 -0.33 19.17 -8.12
C THR A 164 0.14 18.99 -9.55
N TYR A 165 1.44 18.83 -9.74
CA TYR A 165 2.04 18.63 -11.05
C TYR A 165 3.19 17.63 -11.00
N ARG A 166 3.53 17.11 -12.19
CA ARG A 166 4.67 16.22 -12.38
C ARG A 166 5.38 16.53 -13.69
N LEU A 167 6.69 16.36 -13.65
CA LEU A 167 7.58 16.41 -14.80
C LEU A 167 8.54 15.22 -14.69
N SER A 168 8.64 14.38 -15.71
CA SER A 168 9.51 13.21 -15.70
C SER A 168 10.12 13.00 -17.07
N GLY A 169 11.43 12.72 -17.11
CA GLY A 169 12.16 12.40 -18.31
C GLY A 169 12.72 10.97 -18.27
N MET A 170 12.73 10.31 -19.40
CA MET A 170 13.40 9.03 -19.62
C MET A 170 14.36 9.18 -20.79
N PHE A 171 15.62 8.79 -20.58
CA PHE A 171 16.64 8.74 -21.61
C PHE A 171 17.21 7.36 -21.72
N LYS A 172 17.13 6.77 -22.93
CA LYS A 172 17.59 5.42 -23.22
C LYS A 172 18.77 5.48 -24.18
N VAL A 173 19.87 4.85 -23.77
CA VAL A 173 21.07 4.73 -24.60
C VAL A 173 21.65 3.32 -24.44
N GLU A 174 21.70 2.60 -25.53
CA GLU A 174 22.17 1.22 -25.57
C GLU A 174 21.48 0.32 -24.51
N GLN A 175 22.24 -0.11 -23.49
CA GLN A 175 21.79 -0.98 -22.42
C GLN A 175 21.35 -0.21 -21.17
N PHE A 176 21.49 1.13 -21.19
CA PHE A 176 21.13 1.97 -20.07
C PHE A 176 19.82 2.70 -20.30
N THR A 177 19.01 2.79 -19.25
CA THR A 177 17.83 3.65 -19.20
C THR A 177 17.91 4.51 -17.96
N PHE A 178 17.97 5.82 -18.14
CA PHE A 178 17.97 6.84 -17.09
C PHE A 178 16.59 7.43 -16.95
N ARG A 179 16.08 7.58 -15.73
CA ARG A 179 14.83 8.30 -15.47
C ARG A 179 15.03 9.30 -14.35
N GLY A 180 14.45 10.47 -14.53
CA GLY A 180 14.37 11.49 -13.51
C GLY A 180 12.99 12.12 -13.50
N GLY A 181 12.44 12.39 -12.32
CA GLY A 181 11.12 12.99 -12.22
C GLY A 181 10.96 13.80 -10.95
N PHE A 182 10.26 14.91 -11.08
CA PHE A 182 9.81 15.73 -9.98
C PHE A 182 8.28 15.74 -9.95
N SER A 183 7.69 15.63 -8.76
CA SER A 183 6.25 15.75 -8.57
C SER A 183 5.91 16.39 -7.23
N THR A 184 4.78 17.09 -7.20
CA THR A 184 4.17 17.53 -5.95
C THR A 184 3.05 16.57 -5.54
N GLY A 185 2.74 16.51 -4.25
CA GLY A 185 1.69 15.68 -3.69
C GLY A 185 0.85 16.43 -2.67
N PHE A 186 -0.34 15.93 -2.44
CA PHE A 186 -1.33 16.45 -1.50
C PHE A 186 -2.08 15.29 -0.83
N ARG A 187 -2.31 15.39 0.48
CA ARG A 187 -3.15 14.47 1.25
C ARG A 187 -4.06 15.23 2.21
N SER A 188 -5.37 15.16 2.01
CA SER A 188 -6.34 15.69 2.96
C SER A 188 -6.36 14.85 4.25
N PRO A 189 -6.60 15.45 5.42
CA PRO A 189 -6.96 14.72 6.62
C PRO A 189 -8.20 13.85 6.38
N THR A 190 -8.19 12.65 6.94
CA THR A 190 -9.33 11.72 6.88
C THR A 190 -10.43 12.14 7.87
N LEU A 191 -11.67 11.68 7.66
CA LEU A 191 -12.75 11.93 8.60
C LEU A 191 -12.43 11.44 10.02
N LYS A 192 -11.67 10.34 10.16
CA LYS A 192 -11.22 9.85 11.47
C LYS A 192 -10.21 10.80 12.13
N GLU A 193 -9.25 11.33 11.38
CA GLU A 193 -8.27 12.28 11.90
C GLU A 193 -8.92 13.60 12.35
N LEU A 194 -10.05 13.97 11.73
CA LEU A 194 -10.78 15.20 12.05
C LEU A 194 -11.74 15.04 13.23
N TYR A 195 -12.49 13.93 13.27
CA TYR A 195 -13.69 13.84 14.09
C TYR A 195 -13.63 12.80 15.21
N THR A 196 -12.59 11.96 15.30
CA THR A 196 -12.49 10.98 16.39
C THR A 196 -12.56 11.71 17.75
N ASN A 197 -13.41 11.19 18.63
CA ASN A 197 -13.52 11.61 20.04
C ASN A 197 -13.93 10.37 20.84
N TRP A 198 -12.94 9.57 21.23
CA TRP A 198 -13.21 8.24 21.76
C TRP A 198 -12.26 7.86 22.88
N PHE A 199 -12.84 7.34 23.97
CA PHE A 199 -12.08 6.77 25.06
C PHE A 199 -11.68 5.32 24.75
N HIS A 200 -10.37 5.07 24.73
CA HIS A 200 -9.80 3.74 24.52
C HIS A 200 -9.63 3.05 25.88
N PRO A 201 -10.38 1.94 26.15
CA PRO A 201 -10.44 1.37 27.51
C PRO A 201 -9.23 0.48 27.90
N TRP A 202 -8.33 0.17 26.98
CA TRP A 202 -7.21 -0.71 27.19
C TRP A 202 -5.93 0.05 27.59
N GLY A 203 -5.02 -0.62 28.32
CA GLY A 203 -3.73 -0.03 28.69
C GLY A 203 -3.83 1.12 29.72
N GLY A 204 -4.80 1.04 30.62
CA GLY A 204 -5.03 2.06 31.65
C GLY A 204 -6.08 3.10 31.25
N GLY A 205 -6.53 3.07 30.00
CA GLY A 205 -7.52 4.01 29.44
C GLY A 205 -6.89 5.34 29.00
N PHE A 206 -7.20 5.80 27.79
CA PHE A 206 -6.78 7.08 27.26
C PHE A 206 -7.77 7.59 26.24
N GLN A 207 -7.82 8.90 26.04
CA GLN A 207 -8.65 9.54 25.04
C GLN A 207 -7.92 9.62 23.69
N ILE A 208 -8.63 9.35 22.60
CA ILE A 208 -8.16 9.64 21.24
C ILE A 208 -9.01 10.76 20.67
N MET A 209 -8.37 11.88 20.36
CA MET A 209 -9.03 13.07 19.85
C MET A 209 -8.60 13.40 18.42
N GLY A 210 -9.57 13.54 17.54
CA GLY A 210 -9.41 14.18 16.24
C GLY A 210 -9.11 15.66 16.38
N ASN A 211 -8.82 16.27 15.24
CA ASN A 211 -8.53 17.70 15.21
C ASN A 211 -9.09 18.32 13.91
N LYS A 212 -10.11 19.14 14.05
CA LYS A 212 -10.77 19.83 12.91
C LYS A 212 -9.91 20.95 12.30
N ASP A 213 -8.86 21.38 13.02
CA ASP A 213 -7.92 22.42 12.57
C ASP A 213 -6.73 21.85 11.78
N LEU A 214 -6.72 20.54 11.50
CA LEU A 214 -5.69 19.91 10.69
C LEU A 214 -5.62 20.53 9.30
N LYS A 215 -4.40 20.79 8.87
CA LYS A 215 -4.08 21.19 7.50
C LYS A 215 -3.76 19.96 6.66
N PRO A 216 -4.04 19.99 5.34
CA PRO A 216 -3.55 18.97 4.43
C PRO A 216 -2.03 18.88 4.41
N GLU A 217 -1.51 17.66 4.24
CA GLU A 217 -0.10 17.44 3.95
C GLU A 217 0.19 17.80 2.49
N THR A 218 1.33 18.43 2.27
CA THR A 218 1.86 18.65 0.93
C THR A 218 3.26 18.08 0.80
N SER A 219 3.64 17.61 -0.38
CA SER A 219 4.97 17.03 -0.58
C SER A 219 5.60 17.47 -1.89
N ASN A 220 6.94 17.54 -1.88
CA ASN A 220 7.79 17.63 -3.05
C ASN A 220 8.58 16.32 -3.15
N ASN A 221 8.57 15.69 -4.32
CA ASN A 221 9.18 14.38 -4.53
C ASN A 221 10.11 14.43 -5.74
N LEU A 222 11.35 14.02 -5.54
CA LEU A 222 12.35 13.80 -6.59
C LEU A 222 12.64 12.30 -6.70
N ASN A 223 12.48 11.74 -7.89
CA ASN A 223 12.75 10.34 -8.19
C ASN A 223 13.84 10.25 -9.26
N LEU A 224 14.85 9.43 -9.02
CA LEU A 224 15.92 9.15 -9.97
C LEU A 224 16.09 7.65 -10.10
N SER A 225 16.28 7.13 -11.30
CA SER A 225 16.62 5.72 -11.50
C SER A 225 17.53 5.51 -12.72
N VAL A 226 18.34 4.46 -12.62
CA VAL A 226 19.17 3.95 -13.70
C VAL A 226 18.95 2.46 -13.79
N ASP A 227 18.61 1.98 -14.98
CA ASP A 227 18.54 0.56 -15.31
C ASP A 227 19.67 0.22 -16.29
N PHE A 228 20.30 -0.92 -16.05
CA PHE A 228 21.22 -1.56 -16.97
C PHE A 228 20.66 -2.94 -17.34
N ASP A 229 20.43 -3.15 -18.63
CA ASP A 229 19.84 -4.38 -19.15
C ASP A 229 20.78 -5.06 -20.14
N SER A 230 21.18 -6.29 -19.82
CA SER A 230 21.92 -7.16 -20.72
C SER A 230 21.33 -8.56 -20.75
N LYS A 231 21.83 -9.42 -21.65
CA LYS A 231 21.34 -10.81 -21.79
C LYS A 231 21.46 -11.63 -20.50
N LYS A 232 22.43 -11.32 -19.65
CA LYS A 232 22.73 -12.10 -18.44
C LYS A 232 22.57 -11.34 -17.15
N VAL A 233 22.61 -10.02 -17.19
CA VAL A 233 22.61 -9.15 -15.99
C VAL A 233 21.62 -8.03 -16.19
N ASN A 234 20.75 -7.84 -15.22
CA ASN A 234 19.88 -6.66 -15.10
C ASN A 234 20.17 -6.00 -13.76
N ILE A 235 20.44 -4.71 -13.76
CA ILE A 235 20.69 -3.92 -12.55
C ILE A 235 19.76 -2.72 -12.59
N THR A 236 19.07 -2.46 -11.49
CA THR A 236 18.29 -1.24 -11.27
C THR A 236 18.80 -0.55 -10.01
N ALA A 237 19.13 0.72 -10.11
CA ALA A 237 19.38 1.59 -8.97
C ALA A 237 18.36 2.73 -8.99
N MET A 238 17.70 2.98 -7.87
CA MET A 238 16.73 4.07 -7.75
C MET A 238 16.83 4.76 -6.40
N THR A 239 16.49 6.03 -6.39
CA THR A 239 16.34 6.83 -5.17
C THR A 239 15.15 7.76 -5.28
N GLN A 240 14.44 7.91 -4.18
CA GLN A 240 13.37 8.87 -3.98
C GLN A 240 13.71 9.75 -2.80
N LEU A 241 13.60 11.05 -2.99
CA LEU A 241 13.70 12.07 -1.96
C LEU A 241 12.34 12.75 -1.85
N SER A 242 11.74 12.75 -0.67
CA SER A 242 10.45 13.38 -0.42
C SER A 242 10.56 14.32 0.76
N SER A 243 10.08 15.55 0.60
CA SER A 243 9.94 16.53 1.67
C SER A 243 8.44 16.75 1.90
N VAL A 244 7.94 16.35 3.06
CA VAL A 244 6.51 16.45 3.43
C VAL A 244 6.34 17.55 4.46
N ARG A 245 5.51 18.55 4.13
CA ARG A 245 5.10 19.64 5.01
C ARG A 245 3.76 19.31 5.66
N ASP A 246 3.57 19.81 6.87
CA ASP A 246 2.34 19.65 7.67
C ASP A 246 1.92 18.17 7.85
N LYS A 247 2.91 17.26 7.97
CA LYS A 247 2.65 15.84 8.16
C LYS A 247 1.72 15.61 9.36
N ILE A 248 0.67 14.83 9.17
CA ILE A 248 -0.28 14.49 10.23
C ILE A 248 0.28 13.32 11.05
N ALA A 249 0.31 13.49 12.37
CA ALA A 249 0.84 12.51 13.31
C ALA A 249 0.02 12.50 14.60
N PHE A 250 0.22 11.47 15.42
CA PHE A 250 -0.26 11.41 16.79
C PHE A 250 0.71 12.10 17.73
N ARG A 251 0.19 12.79 18.71
CA ARG A 251 0.98 13.32 19.83
C ARG A 251 0.23 13.09 21.14
N TRP A 252 0.94 12.60 22.16
CA TRP A 252 0.45 12.59 23.53
C TRP A 252 0.35 14.02 24.06
N THR A 253 -0.68 14.31 24.83
CA THR A 253 -0.75 15.54 25.62
C THR A 253 0.24 15.46 26.79
N ALA A 254 0.56 16.60 27.39
CA ALA A 254 1.46 16.66 28.54
C ALA A 254 0.99 15.81 29.74
N ALA A 255 -0.32 15.62 29.90
CA ALA A 255 -0.92 14.77 30.92
C ALA A 255 -0.81 13.27 30.61
N SER A 256 -0.34 12.88 29.41
CA SER A 256 -0.21 11.50 28.95
C SER A 256 -1.50 10.66 28.99
N ASP A 257 -2.66 11.31 29.03
CA ASP A 257 -3.99 10.70 29.08
C ASP A 257 -4.76 10.81 27.75
N THR A 258 -4.25 11.62 26.85
CA THR A 258 -4.91 11.91 25.57
C THR A 258 -3.90 11.85 24.41
N ILE A 259 -4.27 11.15 23.35
CA ILE A 259 -3.60 11.21 22.04
C ILE A 259 -4.39 12.13 21.14
N ARG A 260 -3.73 13.10 20.52
CA ARG A 260 -4.34 14.04 19.57
C ARG A 260 -3.66 13.99 18.21
N TYR A 261 -4.45 14.12 17.16
CA TYR A 261 -3.92 14.33 15.80
C TYR A 261 -3.44 15.79 15.66
N VAL A 262 -2.24 15.96 15.15
CA VAL A 262 -1.60 17.26 14.93
C VAL A 262 -0.84 17.28 13.62
N ASN A 263 -0.69 18.46 13.02
CA ASN A 263 0.33 18.65 11.99
C ASN A 263 1.70 18.81 12.65
N PHE A 264 2.69 18.13 12.12
CA PHE A 264 4.06 18.26 12.58
C PHE A 264 4.64 19.61 12.16
N ASN A 265 5.27 20.32 13.07
CA ASN A 265 5.96 21.56 12.73
C ASN A 265 7.23 21.28 11.95
N GLY A 266 7.36 21.87 10.76
CA GLY A 266 8.50 21.69 9.86
C GLY A 266 8.29 20.58 8.84
N ASN A 267 9.35 20.30 8.07
CA ASN A 267 9.33 19.29 7.04
C ASN A 267 9.74 17.92 7.59
N THR A 268 9.10 16.88 7.09
CA THR A 268 9.56 15.50 7.28
C THR A 268 10.26 15.07 6.00
N GLU A 269 11.57 14.81 6.10
CA GLU A 269 12.38 14.32 5.00
C GLU A 269 12.36 12.80 4.95
N ILE A 270 12.11 12.25 3.78
CA ILE A 270 12.07 10.82 3.54
C ILE A 270 13.04 10.50 2.40
N VAL A 271 13.94 9.59 2.65
CA VAL A 271 14.87 9.04 1.65
C VAL A 271 14.60 7.55 1.51
N SER A 272 14.34 7.12 0.29
CA SER A 272 14.22 5.70 -0.06
C SER A 272 15.14 5.43 -1.26
N SER A 273 16.12 4.56 -1.07
CA SER A 273 17.04 4.16 -2.13
C SER A 273 17.12 2.65 -2.21
N GLU A 274 17.15 2.14 -3.42
CA GLU A 274 17.27 0.69 -3.67
C GLU A 274 18.24 0.45 -4.83
N ILE A 275 19.07 -0.57 -4.67
CA ILE A 275 19.80 -1.19 -5.77
C ILE A 275 19.43 -2.66 -5.82
N SER A 276 19.08 -3.15 -6.99
CA SER A 276 18.75 -4.56 -7.22
C SER A 276 19.49 -5.09 -8.43
N ALA A 277 19.88 -6.35 -8.37
CA ALA A 277 20.56 -7.03 -9.47
C ALA A 277 19.96 -8.42 -9.67
N THR A 278 19.80 -8.80 -10.94
CA THR A 278 19.47 -10.17 -11.35
C THR A 278 20.55 -10.67 -12.28
N TYR A 279 21.10 -11.88 -12.00
CA TYR A 279 22.11 -12.51 -12.78
C TYR A 279 21.69 -13.90 -13.23
N HIS A 280 21.76 -14.15 -14.53
CA HIS A 280 21.44 -15.43 -15.18
C HIS A 280 22.70 -16.02 -15.82
N PRO A 281 23.60 -16.69 -15.06
CA PRO A 281 24.81 -17.29 -15.64
C PRO A 281 24.49 -18.33 -16.73
N THR A 282 23.43 -19.10 -16.50
CA THR A 282 22.88 -20.09 -17.41
C THR A 282 21.35 -20.07 -17.39
N LYS A 283 20.71 -20.86 -18.26
CA LYS A 283 19.23 -21.03 -18.22
C LYS A 283 18.73 -21.73 -16.95
N ALA A 284 19.62 -22.46 -16.26
CA ALA A 284 19.29 -23.25 -15.07
C ALA A 284 19.47 -22.48 -13.76
N PHE A 285 20.21 -21.39 -13.75
CA PHE A 285 20.50 -20.63 -12.53
C PHE A 285 20.10 -19.18 -12.64
N ARG A 286 19.44 -18.69 -11.58
CA ARG A 286 19.09 -17.30 -11.41
C ARG A 286 19.46 -16.84 -10.01
N PHE A 287 20.18 -15.74 -9.94
CA PHE A 287 20.52 -15.06 -8.68
C PHE A 287 19.90 -13.69 -8.68
N LYS A 288 19.27 -13.31 -7.57
CA LYS A 288 18.76 -11.97 -7.34
C LYS A 288 19.31 -11.46 -6.03
N GLY A 289 19.68 -10.20 -6.00
CA GLY A 289 20.05 -9.48 -4.77
C GLY A 289 19.47 -8.10 -4.79
N SER A 290 19.05 -7.59 -3.63
CA SER A 290 18.74 -6.19 -3.46
C SER A 290 19.22 -5.65 -2.11
N TYR A 291 19.53 -4.37 -2.11
CA TYR A 291 19.79 -3.57 -0.92
C TYR A 291 18.87 -2.37 -0.95
N ALA A 292 18.15 -2.14 0.14
CA ALA A 292 17.30 -0.98 0.32
C ALA A 292 17.75 -0.18 1.54
N TYR A 293 17.80 1.13 1.37
CA TYR A 293 18.00 2.12 2.43
C TYR A 293 16.73 2.95 2.58
N TYR A 294 16.25 3.10 3.80
CA TYR A 294 15.10 3.94 4.13
C TYR A 294 15.42 4.83 5.32
N TYR A 295 15.18 6.12 5.17
CA TYR A 295 15.33 7.11 6.23
C TYR A 295 14.08 8.00 6.26
N ILE A 296 13.63 8.32 7.44
CA ILE A 296 12.58 9.31 7.70
C ILE A 296 12.99 10.15 8.90
N SER A 297 13.04 11.46 8.71
CA SER A 297 13.25 12.40 9.81
C SER A 297 12.01 12.44 10.70
N ASN A 298 12.18 12.73 11.97
CA ASN A 298 11.09 12.89 12.92
C ASN A 298 10.18 11.63 13.01
N SER A 299 10.77 10.44 12.88
CA SER A 299 10.05 9.18 13.06
C SER A 299 9.81 8.92 14.54
N THR A 300 8.55 8.62 14.89
CA THR A 300 8.16 8.18 16.23
C THR A 300 8.00 6.67 16.32
N GLY A 301 8.30 5.94 15.24
CA GLY A 301 8.14 4.49 15.13
C GLY A 301 9.43 3.76 14.80
N GLU A 302 9.32 2.43 14.72
CA GLU A 302 10.42 1.56 14.33
C GLU A 302 10.85 1.84 12.88
N ASN A 303 12.04 2.39 12.71
CA ASN A 303 12.66 2.61 11.40
C ASN A 303 13.94 1.78 11.30
N ARG A 304 13.94 0.76 10.43
CA ARG A 304 15.09 -0.11 10.15
C ARG A 304 15.72 0.31 8.82
N PRO A 305 16.80 1.10 8.87
CA PRO A 305 17.27 1.80 7.67
C PRO A 305 17.83 0.87 6.59
N HIS A 306 18.35 -0.31 6.93
CA HIS A 306 19.01 -1.18 5.96
C HIS A 306 18.29 -2.52 5.84
N THR A 307 17.97 -2.89 4.61
CA THR A 307 17.41 -4.21 4.27
C THR A 307 18.20 -4.81 3.11
N PHE A 308 18.65 -6.07 3.27
CA PHE A 308 19.25 -6.86 2.19
C PHE A 308 18.37 -8.05 1.89
N THR A 309 18.16 -8.35 0.62
CA THR A 309 17.50 -9.56 0.18
C THR A 309 18.37 -10.31 -0.83
N VAL A 310 18.35 -11.62 -0.73
CA VAL A 310 19.01 -12.49 -1.71
C VAL A 310 18.10 -13.64 -2.08
N LYS A 311 18.19 -14.09 -3.33
CA LYS A 311 17.46 -15.25 -3.83
C LYS A 311 18.33 -16.00 -4.83
N ALA A 312 18.50 -17.30 -4.62
CA ALA A 312 19.13 -18.21 -5.55
C ALA A 312 18.11 -19.25 -6.01
N GLU A 313 17.99 -19.41 -7.32
CA GLU A 313 17.04 -20.35 -7.93
C GLU A 313 17.80 -21.30 -8.85
N TYR A 314 17.60 -22.60 -8.64
CA TYR A 314 17.93 -23.62 -9.61
C TYR A 314 16.65 -24.07 -10.33
N ILE A 315 16.62 -23.92 -11.65
CA ILE A 315 15.47 -24.19 -12.50
C ILE A 315 15.92 -25.23 -13.51
N PRO A 316 15.58 -26.53 -13.34
CA PRO A 316 15.92 -27.58 -14.31
C PRO A 316 15.23 -27.34 -15.64
N LYS A 317 15.52 -28.16 -16.64
CA LYS A 317 14.79 -28.13 -17.92
C LYS A 317 13.27 -28.16 -17.67
N ARG A 318 12.51 -27.37 -18.42
CA ARG A 318 11.08 -27.08 -18.19
C ARG A 318 10.21 -28.35 -18.00
N ASP A 319 10.57 -29.46 -18.59
CA ASP A 319 9.80 -30.70 -18.55
C ASP A 319 10.51 -31.83 -17.79
N ALA A 320 11.54 -31.52 -16.99
CA ALA A 320 12.20 -32.48 -16.15
C ALA A 320 11.27 -32.99 -15.05
N LEU A 321 10.87 -34.25 -15.11
CA LEU A 321 10.14 -34.94 -14.05
C LEU A 321 11.10 -35.30 -12.91
N TYR A 322 10.63 -35.26 -11.68
CA TYR A 322 11.36 -35.62 -10.45
C TYR A 322 12.56 -34.74 -10.11
N ILE A 323 13.00 -33.82 -10.97
CA ILE A 323 14.08 -32.90 -10.68
C ILE A 323 13.46 -31.61 -10.08
N PRO A 324 13.72 -31.29 -8.82
CA PRO A 324 13.08 -30.13 -8.21
C PRO A 324 13.68 -28.82 -8.70
N ASN A 325 12.81 -27.81 -8.86
CA ASN A 325 13.25 -26.43 -8.75
C ASN A 325 13.60 -26.18 -7.29
N VAL A 326 14.75 -25.58 -7.04
CA VAL A 326 15.22 -25.24 -5.69
C VAL A 326 15.27 -23.73 -5.58
N VAL A 327 14.65 -23.18 -4.56
CA VAL A 327 14.66 -21.75 -4.25
C VAL A 327 15.15 -21.55 -2.84
N LEU A 328 16.30 -20.88 -2.70
CA LEU A 328 16.81 -20.38 -1.45
C LEU A 328 16.63 -18.85 -1.45
N SER A 329 15.94 -18.29 -0.45
CA SER A 329 15.80 -16.86 -0.30
C SER A 329 16.08 -16.44 1.14
N GLY A 330 16.66 -15.25 1.30
CA GLY A 330 16.98 -14.68 2.60
C GLY A 330 16.75 -13.19 2.62
N LYS A 331 16.34 -12.69 3.78
CA LYS A 331 16.19 -11.27 4.09
C LYS A 331 16.94 -10.96 5.38
N TYR A 332 17.80 -9.96 5.33
CA TYR A 332 18.42 -9.35 6.52
C TYR A 332 17.83 -7.96 6.73
N VAL A 333 17.55 -7.62 7.96
CA VAL A 333 17.03 -6.32 8.38
C VAL A 333 17.91 -5.79 9.50
N SER A 334 18.34 -4.53 9.39
CA SER A 334 19.24 -3.90 10.35
C SER A 334 18.59 -3.70 11.72
N ALA A 335 19.43 -3.45 12.72
CA ALA A 335 18.99 -2.96 14.02
C ALA A 335 18.30 -1.59 13.89
N THR A 336 17.49 -1.27 14.89
CA THR A 336 16.93 0.07 15.08
C THR A 336 16.85 0.43 16.55
N ARG A 337 16.75 1.72 16.84
CA ARG A 337 16.45 2.25 18.16
C ARG A 337 15.21 3.10 18.06
N ILE A 338 14.24 2.85 18.92
CA ILE A 338 13.08 3.72 19.11
C ILE A 338 13.37 4.60 20.31
N HIS A 339 13.22 5.89 20.09
CA HIS A 339 13.27 6.90 21.14
C HIS A 339 11.85 7.14 21.65
N ASP A 340 11.68 7.03 22.96
CA ASP A 340 10.44 7.32 23.67
C ASP A 340 10.77 8.18 24.90
N THR A 341 9.75 8.70 25.56
CA THR A 341 9.91 9.51 26.76
C THR A 341 9.02 8.92 27.86
N ASP A 342 9.56 8.72 29.06
CA ASP A 342 8.76 8.29 30.21
C ASP A 342 7.88 9.43 30.75
N SER A 343 7.03 9.11 31.75
CA SER A 343 6.15 10.07 32.39
C SER A 343 6.89 11.21 33.13
N ASN A 344 8.20 11.06 33.35
CA ASN A 344 9.06 12.05 34.00
C ASN A 344 9.91 12.85 32.99
N ASN A 345 9.62 12.75 31.67
CA ASN A 345 10.40 13.33 30.58
C ASN A 345 11.84 12.78 30.45
N ASN A 346 12.15 11.60 31.01
CA ASN A 346 13.41 10.96 30.74
C ASN A 346 13.38 10.27 29.39
N GLU A 347 14.47 10.39 28.64
CA GLU A 347 14.61 9.72 27.36
C GLU A 347 14.76 8.21 27.55
N LEU A 348 13.90 7.44 26.91
CA LEU A 348 13.93 6.00 26.85
C LEU A 348 14.33 5.54 25.45
N TYR A 349 15.25 4.59 25.38
CA TYR A 349 15.67 3.99 24.11
C TYR A 349 15.40 2.49 24.13
N THR A 350 14.51 2.04 23.27
CA THR A 350 14.33 0.61 23.05
C THR A 350 15.15 0.17 21.86
N TYR A 351 16.09 -0.75 22.08
CA TYR A 351 16.94 -1.30 21.03
C TYR A 351 16.32 -2.59 20.47
N TYR A 352 16.16 -2.64 19.15
CA TYR A 352 15.74 -3.82 18.42
C TYR A 352 16.90 -4.39 17.63
N GLU A 353 17.26 -5.64 17.94
CA GLU A 353 18.36 -6.33 17.27
C GLU A 353 18.13 -6.49 15.75
N PRO A 354 19.21 -6.57 14.96
CA PRO A 354 19.09 -6.97 13.56
C PRO A 354 18.67 -8.43 13.48
N TYR A 355 18.03 -8.81 12.36
CA TYR A 355 17.66 -10.21 12.17
C TYR A 355 17.76 -10.62 10.70
N SER A 356 17.83 -11.94 10.48
CA SER A 356 17.69 -12.51 9.15
C SER A 356 16.73 -13.69 9.16
N ILE A 357 15.91 -13.77 8.10
CA ILE A 357 14.97 -14.87 7.89
C ILE A 357 15.25 -15.48 6.53
N TRP A 358 15.38 -16.82 6.52
CA TRP A 358 15.71 -17.58 5.33
C TRP A 358 14.65 -18.63 5.06
N HIS A 359 14.40 -18.89 3.76
CA HIS A 359 13.42 -19.85 3.28
C HIS A 359 14.05 -20.74 2.25
N LEU A 360 13.81 -22.05 2.35
CA LEU A 360 14.16 -23.05 1.34
C LEU A 360 12.88 -23.66 0.79
N GLN A 361 12.72 -23.66 -0.53
CA GLN A 361 11.54 -24.22 -1.18
C GLN A 361 11.96 -25.13 -2.33
N LEU A 362 11.27 -26.24 -2.44
CA LEU A 362 11.44 -27.26 -3.48
C LEU A 362 10.13 -27.43 -4.22
N PHE A 363 10.19 -27.45 -5.55
CA PHE A 363 9.02 -27.68 -6.41
C PHE A 363 9.39 -28.75 -7.42
N SER A 364 8.73 -29.90 -7.40
CA SER A 364 8.99 -30.99 -8.33
C SER A 364 7.76 -31.33 -9.15
N LYS A 365 7.93 -31.42 -10.47
CA LYS A 365 6.89 -31.97 -11.34
C LYS A 365 6.91 -33.48 -11.25
N LEU A 366 5.75 -34.08 -11.08
CA LEU A 366 5.52 -35.51 -11.05
C LEU A 366 4.65 -35.93 -12.24
N PRO A 367 4.57 -37.23 -12.60
CA PRO A 367 3.62 -37.72 -13.58
C PRO A 367 2.17 -37.33 -13.25
N TYR A 368 1.29 -37.48 -14.23
CA TYR A 368 -0.15 -37.22 -14.08
C TYR A 368 -0.51 -35.80 -13.69
N HIS A 369 0.26 -34.80 -14.17
CA HIS A 369 0.06 -33.36 -13.89
C HIS A 369 0.13 -32.99 -12.40
N LEU A 370 0.82 -33.79 -11.60
CA LEU A 370 1.06 -33.50 -10.20
C LEU A 370 2.28 -32.57 -10.04
N THR A 371 2.19 -31.69 -9.05
CA THR A 371 3.32 -30.86 -8.58
C THR A 371 3.46 -31.05 -7.08
N PHE A 372 4.60 -31.54 -6.66
CA PHE A 372 4.98 -31.64 -5.25
C PHE A 372 5.71 -30.36 -4.83
N THR A 373 5.37 -29.87 -3.65
CA THR A 373 6.02 -28.71 -3.02
C THR A 373 6.46 -29.10 -1.61
N ALA A 374 7.68 -28.78 -1.25
CA ALA A 374 8.17 -28.85 0.12
C ALA A 374 8.87 -27.54 0.45
N GLY A 375 8.78 -27.09 1.69
CA GLY A 375 9.40 -25.84 2.11
C GLY A 375 9.73 -25.83 3.60
N ILE A 376 10.75 -25.04 3.92
CA ILE A 376 11.13 -24.68 5.27
C ILE A 376 11.16 -23.16 5.32
N ASP A 377 10.23 -22.58 6.06
CA ASP A 377 10.24 -21.17 6.36
C ASP A 377 11.03 -20.93 7.65
N ASN A 378 11.72 -19.77 7.69
CA ASN A 378 12.59 -19.43 8.81
C ASN A 378 13.62 -20.54 9.11
N LEU A 379 14.42 -20.89 8.11
CA LEU A 379 15.38 -22.00 8.11
C LEU A 379 16.29 -22.04 9.34
N PHE A 380 16.66 -20.87 9.89
CA PHE A 380 17.54 -20.74 11.04
C PHE A 380 16.80 -20.50 12.37
N ASP A 381 15.46 -20.66 12.36
CA ASP A 381 14.63 -20.61 13.56
C ASP A 381 14.72 -19.28 14.33
N TYR A 382 14.76 -18.17 13.63
CA TYR A 382 14.77 -16.87 14.28
C TYR A 382 13.45 -16.64 15.03
N VAL A 383 13.55 -16.31 16.31
CA VAL A 383 12.43 -15.88 17.14
C VAL A 383 12.75 -14.49 17.70
N THR A 384 11.80 -13.58 17.61
CA THR A 384 11.96 -12.21 18.12
C THR A 384 12.15 -12.22 19.63
N LYS A 385 13.26 -11.69 20.11
CA LYS A 385 13.59 -11.63 21.55
C LYS A 385 12.93 -10.45 22.25
N THR A 386 12.83 -9.33 21.56
CA THR A 386 12.21 -8.10 22.07
C THR A 386 10.84 -7.96 21.44
N THR A 387 9.78 -8.12 22.24
CA THR A 387 8.41 -7.91 21.80
C THR A 387 7.97 -6.50 22.14
N SER A 388 7.48 -5.77 21.14
CA SER A 388 6.76 -4.51 21.33
C SER A 388 5.45 -4.57 20.57
N PHE A 389 4.59 -3.60 20.80
CA PHE A 389 3.33 -3.46 20.05
C PHE A 389 3.56 -3.38 18.53
N TYR A 390 4.74 -2.94 18.10
CA TYR A 390 5.11 -2.75 16.68
C TYR A 390 6.00 -3.86 16.12
N SER A 391 6.46 -4.83 16.93
CA SER A 391 7.30 -5.90 16.43
C SER A 391 6.48 -6.99 15.75
N SER A 392 6.89 -7.41 14.55
CA SER A 392 6.34 -8.60 13.91
C SER A 392 6.78 -9.84 14.68
N ILE A 393 5.83 -10.64 15.16
CA ILE A 393 6.10 -11.90 15.82
C ILE A 393 6.39 -12.96 14.74
N SER A 394 7.58 -13.58 14.80
CA SER A 394 7.88 -14.76 14.00
C SER A 394 7.48 -16.02 14.78
N PRO A 395 6.72 -16.95 14.19
CA PRO A 395 6.34 -18.21 14.84
C PRO A 395 7.52 -19.19 14.99
N GLY A 396 8.74 -18.81 14.59
CA GLY A 396 9.87 -19.73 14.49
C GLY A 396 9.88 -20.50 13.17
N ARG A 397 10.58 -21.63 13.14
CA ARG A 397 10.68 -22.49 11.95
C ARG A 397 9.35 -23.19 11.66
N THR A 398 8.93 -23.13 10.39
CA THR A 398 7.74 -23.83 9.93
C THR A 398 8.04 -24.68 8.70
N TYR A 399 7.31 -25.78 8.54
CA TYR A 399 7.46 -26.71 7.44
C TYR A 399 6.19 -26.71 6.59
N LEU A 400 6.37 -26.69 5.27
CA LEU A 400 5.30 -26.74 4.30
C LEU A 400 5.44 -28.00 3.43
N ILE A 401 4.36 -28.74 3.27
CA ILE A 401 4.26 -29.81 2.28
C ILE A 401 2.96 -29.61 1.50
N GLY A 402 3.03 -29.70 0.20
CA GLY A 402 1.87 -29.52 -0.67
C GLY A 402 1.90 -30.44 -1.88
N LEU A 403 0.73 -30.84 -2.33
CA LEU A 403 0.52 -31.58 -3.57
C LEU A 403 -0.58 -30.85 -4.36
N LYS A 404 -0.26 -30.48 -5.60
CA LYS A 404 -1.19 -29.85 -6.52
C LYS A 404 -1.41 -30.75 -7.73
N TRP A 405 -2.65 -31.02 -8.04
CA TRP A 405 -3.07 -31.68 -9.27
C TRP A 405 -3.74 -30.67 -10.20
N ALA A 406 -3.31 -30.64 -11.45
CA ALA A 406 -3.92 -29.83 -12.50
C ALA A 406 -4.54 -30.78 -13.54
N TYR A 407 -5.82 -30.70 -13.77
CA TYR A 407 -6.59 -31.48 -14.76
C TYR A 407 -6.85 -30.63 -16.02
#